data_7e72365bc9539c904429abd5bddbac28
#
_entry.id   7e72365bc9539c904429abd5bddbac28
#
_cell.length_a   1.000
_cell.length_b   1.000
_cell.length_c   1.000
_cell.angle_alpha   90.00
_cell.angle_beta   90.00
_cell.angle_gamma   90.00
#
_symmetry.space_group_name_H-M   'P 1'
#
loop_
_entity.id
_entity.type
_entity.pdbx_description
1 polymer ?
#
loop_
_entity_poly.entity_id
_entity_poly.type
_entity_poly.pdbx_seq_one_letter_code
_entity_poly.pdbx_strand_id
1 'polypeptide(L)'
;MLNSNDLHFANIWEHVSDIIPNRIAIVCGENKKTWREYEQDSAKLASFLYSQGIKEDSKVGLYLHNSNEYLEAQFATFKVMGVPINVNYRYKSAELIYLLDNSDAEAVFFQSCYADQVEEIVKELPNIKTWIQVGNDSIKDLSFAFKYNDILNQYQQMERIIRSEDNTYMIYTGGTTGMPKGVMYTHGGFATSMFGTLKQQGYEVPDVRNRDNLLKLEPILKKMDKNNLLNSCLIACPLMHGTGMFLGGFLTHVLGGTIITVPSLGLDPELLLNQVKTSKAKTMVIVGDAFAKPILAELDKAKEHNKPYDISSLQTLISSGVIWSAKVKEGLLKHHDMNLFDSMGSSEGGMGSSMSSRDKPAQTAKFKMNSNVIVLSDENKLVEPGSGIRGKIGTSGLVPIGYYKDPEKSASTFKDFDGIRYSFPGDYAMVESDGSITLLGRGSNCINSAGEKIYPEEVEEAIKLDSNIYDCLVVGIDDERFGQKVVAVASFEKNKEILFDELIKNTRNHLSGYKLPKMIKFVDEVKRAPNGKADYKWALEIAKS
;
A
#
# COMPACT_ATOMS: atom_id res chain seq x y z
N MET A 1 10.67 -5.03 34.52
CA MET A 1 10.47 -4.62 33.12
C MET A 1 11.39 -5.47 32.26
N LEU A 2 10.83 -6.26 31.34
CA LEU A 2 11.61 -7.00 30.35
C LEU A 2 12.10 -5.97 29.34
N ASN A 3 13.38 -5.60 29.39
CA ASN A 3 13.98 -4.64 28.47
C ASN A 3 14.47 -5.37 27.23
N SER A 4 13.56 -5.65 26.30
CA SER A 4 13.99 -5.94 24.94
C SER A 4 14.15 -4.61 24.22
N ASN A 5 15.38 -4.22 23.92
CA ASN A 5 15.70 -3.02 23.15
C ASN A 5 15.66 -3.30 21.63
N ASP A 6 15.29 -4.50 21.23
CA ASP A 6 15.23 -4.91 19.84
C ASP A 6 14.10 -4.20 19.10
N LEU A 7 14.36 -3.85 17.85
CA LEU A 7 13.43 -3.12 16.97
C LEU A 7 12.31 -4.02 16.42
N HIS A 8 11.61 -4.70 17.32
CA HIS A 8 10.39 -5.43 17.02
C HIS A 8 9.16 -4.50 17.15
N PHE A 9 8.20 -4.51 16.22
CA PHE A 9 7.08 -3.58 16.25
C PHE A 9 6.26 -3.66 17.55
N ALA A 10 6.05 -4.86 18.12
CA ALA A 10 5.37 -4.96 19.40
C ALA A 10 6.16 -4.27 20.52
N ASN A 11 7.48 -4.39 20.55
CA ASN A 11 8.33 -3.70 21.54
C ASN A 11 8.20 -2.17 21.40
N ILE A 12 8.27 -1.66 20.15
CA ILE A 12 8.15 -0.22 19.87
C ILE A 12 6.78 0.29 20.34
N TRP A 13 5.68 -0.40 20.00
CA TRP A 13 4.33 0.05 20.32
C TRP A 13 3.99 -0.09 21.80
N GLU A 14 4.54 -1.10 22.50
CA GLU A 14 4.47 -1.22 23.95
C GLU A 14 5.19 -0.04 24.63
N HIS A 15 6.39 0.35 24.16
CA HIS A 15 7.09 1.54 24.65
C HIS A 15 6.30 2.83 24.41
N VAL A 16 5.72 3.00 23.22
CA VAL A 16 4.85 4.15 22.93
C VAL A 16 3.67 4.20 23.89
N SER A 17 3.01 3.06 24.13
CA SER A 17 1.90 2.96 25.09
C SER A 17 2.30 3.35 26.52
N ASP A 18 3.51 3.01 26.95
CA ASP A 18 4.02 3.40 28.27
C ASP A 18 4.30 4.91 28.37
N ILE A 19 4.79 5.51 27.30
CA ILE A 19 5.21 6.92 27.27
C ILE A 19 4.01 7.88 27.15
N ILE A 20 3.07 7.56 26.23
CA ILE A 20 1.92 8.41 25.91
C ILE A 20 0.57 7.66 26.01
N PRO A 21 0.27 6.97 27.12
CA PRO A 21 -0.86 6.04 27.25
C PRO A 21 -2.23 6.63 26.95
N ASN A 22 -2.41 7.93 27.22
CA ASN A 22 -3.70 8.61 27.09
C ASN A 22 -3.91 9.28 25.72
N ARG A 23 -2.92 9.23 24.80
CA ARG A 23 -3.07 9.73 23.43
C ARG A 23 -3.83 8.71 22.61
N ILE A 24 -4.64 9.20 21.66
CA ILE A 24 -5.37 8.33 20.74
C ILE A 24 -4.36 7.62 19.81
N ALA A 25 -4.44 6.29 19.75
CA ALA A 25 -3.64 5.45 18.87
C ALA A 25 -4.37 5.15 17.57
N ILE A 26 -5.62 4.73 17.66
CA ILE A 26 -6.43 4.28 16.52
C ILE A 26 -7.84 4.87 16.56
N VAL A 27 -8.38 5.13 15.37
CA VAL A 27 -9.72 5.67 15.16
C VAL A 27 -10.36 4.96 13.96
N CYS A 28 -11.60 4.49 14.11
CA CYS A 28 -12.44 4.07 13.00
C CYS A 28 -13.81 4.75 13.11
N GLY A 29 -14.07 5.74 12.27
CA GLY A 29 -15.26 6.59 12.40
C GLY A 29 -15.29 7.31 13.75
N GLU A 30 -16.28 7.01 14.59
CA GLU A 30 -16.42 7.57 15.93
C GLU A 30 -15.70 6.74 17.02
N ASN A 31 -15.36 5.48 16.72
CA ASN A 31 -14.70 4.59 17.67
C ASN A 31 -13.21 4.94 17.78
N LYS A 32 -12.81 5.39 18.98
CA LYS A 32 -11.44 5.83 19.28
C LYS A 32 -10.89 4.99 20.43
N LYS A 33 -9.61 4.59 20.29
CA LYS A 33 -8.88 3.95 21.39
C LYS A 33 -7.58 4.69 21.65
N THR A 34 -7.27 4.88 22.92
CA THR A 34 -5.99 5.38 23.38
C THR A 34 -4.89 4.31 23.17
N TRP A 35 -3.62 4.71 23.27
CA TRP A 35 -2.50 3.78 23.21
C TRP A 35 -2.61 2.70 24.30
N ARG A 36 -3.10 3.07 25.49
CA ARG A 36 -3.35 2.12 26.59
C ARG A 36 -4.43 1.11 26.23
N GLU A 37 -5.58 1.56 25.74
CA GLU A 37 -6.69 0.67 25.35
C GLU A 37 -6.30 -0.24 24.18
N TYR A 38 -5.63 0.30 23.17
CA TYR A 38 -5.12 -0.44 22.04
C TYR A 38 -4.13 -1.55 22.46
N GLU A 39 -3.20 -1.22 23.36
CA GLU A 39 -2.24 -2.18 23.94
C GLU A 39 -2.94 -3.26 24.76
N GLN A 40 -3.88 -2.88 25.64
CA GLN A 40 -4.60 -3.79 26.50
C GLN A 40 -5.47 -4.79 25.73
N ASP A 41 -6.23 -4.32 24.75
CA ASP A 41 -7.08 -5.19 23.96
C ASP A 41 -6.24 -6.11 23.06
N SER A 42 -5.17 -5.60 22.46
CA SER A 42 -4.21 -6.43 21.73
C SER A 42 -3.51 -7.48 22.62
N ALA A 43 -3.25 -7.16 23.91
CA ALA A 43 -2.67 -8.10 24.85
C ALA A 43 -3.66 -9.22 25.27
N LYS A 44 -4.97 -8.93 25.35
CA LYS A 44 -6.01 -9.95 25.57
C LYS A 44 -6.14 -10.88 24.36
N LEU A 45 -6.14 -10.33 23.13
CA LEU A 45 -6.14 -11.12 21.91
C LEU A 45 -4.87 -11.99 21.81
N ALA A 46 -3.71 -11.45 22.20
CA ALA A 46 -2.45 -12.21 22.25
C ALA A 46 -2.52 -13.38 23.24
N SER A 47 -3.09 -13.16 24.44
CA SER A 47 -3.33 -14.20 25.44
C SER A 47 -4.21 -15.34 24.87
N PHE A 48 -5.28 -14.97 24.17
CA PHE A 48 -6.13 -15.94 23.47
C PHE A 48 -5.34 -16.70 22.40
N LEU A 49 -4.66 -16.00 21.48
CA LEU A 49 -3.87 -16.63 20.43
C LEU A 49 -2.84 -17.61 20.99
N TYR A 50 -2.13 -17.21 22.05
CA TYR A 50 -1.17 -18.06 22.73
C TYR A 50 -1.83 -19.33 23.33
N SER A 51 -3.03 -19.19 23.92
CA SER A 51 -3.81 -20.33 24.45
C SER A 51 -4.25 -21.31 23.36
N GLN A 52 -4.38 -20.84 22.13
CA GLN A 52 -4.69 -21.65 20.94
C GLN A 52 -3.43 -22.26 20.29
N GLY A 53 -2.24 -22.07 20.88
CA GLY A 53 -0.98 -22.60 20.39
C GLY A 53 -0.27 -21.74 19.35
N ILE A 54 -0.77 -20.53 19.08
CA ILE A 54 -0.11 -19.55 18.21
C ILE A 54 1.12 -19.00 18.94
N LYS A 55 2.27 -19.06 18.28
CA LYS A 55 3.57 -18.75 18.86
C LYS A 55 4.50 -18.14 17.82
N GLU A 56 5.78 -18.08 18.12
CA GLU A 56 6.81 -17.59 17.20
C GLU A 56 6.67 -18.24 15.82
N ASP A 57 6.71 -17.40 14.78
CA ASP A 57 6.59 -17.76 13.37
C ASP A 57 5.23 -18.35 12.93
N SER A 58 4.24 -18.54 13.85
CA SER A 58 2.86 -18.90 13.47
C SER A 58 2.22 -17.82 12.62
N LYS A 59 1.56 -18.19 11.52
CA LYS A 59 0.92 -17.25 10.59
C LYS A 59 -0.54 -17.06 10.93
N VAL A 60 -0.95 -15.77 11.00
CA VAL A 60 -2.31 -15.36 11.37
C VAL A 60 -2.91 -14.52 10.24
N GLY A 61 -3.91 -15.05 9.56
CA GLY A 61 -4.63 -14.37 8.48
C GLY A 61 -5.48 -13.22 9.00
N LEU A 62 -5.40 -12.06 8.34
CA LEU A 62 -6.22 -10.88 8.62
C LEU A 62 -7.17 -10.64 7.43
N TYR A 63 -8.31 -11.32 7.42
CA TYR A 63 -9.36 -11.23 6.41
C TYR A 63 -10.41 -10.19 6.83
N LEU A 64 -9.93 -8.94 6.96
CA LEU A 64 -10.65 -7.82 7.56
C LEU A 64 -10.60 -6.58 6.67
N HIS A 65 -11.61 -5.73 6.77
CA HIS A 65 -11.57 -4.35 6.27
C HIS A 65 -10.73 -3.44 7.18
N ASN A 66 -10.53 -2.19 6.72
CA ASN A 66 -9.92 -1.17 7.54
C ASN A 66 -10.76 -0.92 8.79
N SER A 67 -10.23 -1.25 9.95
CA SER A 67 -10.91 -1.10 11.24
C SER A 67 -9.90 -1.07 12.39
N ASN A 68 -10.36 -0.75 13.60
CA ASN A 68 -9.55 -0.88 14.81
C ASN A 68 -9.16 -2.34 15.04
N GLU A 69 -10.07 -3.26 14.80
CA GLU A 69 -9.87 -4.71 14.98
C GLU A 69 -8.78 -5.28 14.07
N TYR A 70 -8.61 -4.73 12.84
CA TYR A 70 -7.49 -5.09 11.98
C TYR A 70 -6.14 -4.77 12.64
N LEU A 71 -6.02 -3.56 13.19
CA LEU A 71 -4.80 -3.09 13.84
C LEU A 71 -4.54 -3.83 15.15
N GLU A 72 -5.59 -4.13 15.94
CA GLU A 72 -5.52 -4.90 17.18
C GLU A 72 -5.10 -6.35 16.92
N ALA A 73 -5.67 -7.01 15.92
CA ALA A 73 -5.30 -8.36 15.51
C ALA A 73 -3.84 -8.42 15.02
N GLN A 74 -3.38 -7.41 14.28
CA GLN A 74 -1.98 -7.31 13.85
C GLN A 74 -1.05 -7.15 15.05
N PHE A 75 -1.37 -6.24 15.99
CA PHE A 75 -0.55 -6.03 17.18
C PHE A 75 -0.54 -7.27 18.09
N ALA A 76 -1.69 -7.92 18.28
CA ALA A 76 -1.79 -9.18 19.03
C ALA A 76 -0.91 -10.28 18.42
N THR A 77 -0.91 -10.39 17.10
CA THR A 77 -0.05 -11.34 16.37
C THR A 77 1.43 -11.03 16.61
N PHE A 78 1.83 -9.77 16.55
CA PHE A 78 3.21 -9.37 16.87
C PHE A 78 3.57 -9.65 18.34
N LYS A 79 2.62 -9.50 19.28
CA LYS A 79 2.85 -9.77 20.71
C LYS A 79 3.26 -11.22 20.97
N VAL A 80 2.74 -12.17 20.21
CA VAL A 80 3.11 -13.62 20.30
C VAL A 80 4.25 -14.02 19.35
N MET A 81 4.97 -13.06 18.76
CA MET A 81 6.00 -13.28 17.72
C MET A 81 5.46 -13.99 16.47
N GLY A 82 4.14 -13.93 16.23
CA GLY A 82 3.50 -14.45 15.04
C GLY A 82 3.64 -13.50 13.85
N VAL A 83 3.32 -14.00 12.67
CA VAL A 83 3.40 -13.30 11.38
C VAL A 83 1.99 -13.00 10.88
N PRO A 84 1.53 -11.73 10.89
CA PRO A 84 0.24 -11.37 10.33
C PRO A 84 0.29 -11.47 8.81
N ILE A 85 -0.69 -12.16 8.23
CA ILE A 85 -0.86 -12.34 6.80
C ILE A 85 -2.03 -11.49 6.32
N ASN A 86 -1.75 -10.49 5.50
CA ASN A 86 -2.77 -9.65 4.89
C ASN A 86 -3.58 -10.46 3.86
N VAL A 87 -4.87 -10.63 4.11
CA VAL A 87 -5.79 -11.34 3.21
C VAL A 87 -6.61 -10.33 2.43
N ASN A 88 -6.59 -10.44 1.10
CA ASN A 88 -7.40 -9.56 0.26
C ASN A 88 -8.89 -9.95 0.36
N TYR A 89 -9.70 -9.05 0.90
CA TYR A 89 -11.13 -9.28 1.14
C TYR A 89 -11.98 -9.41 -0.15
N ARG A 90 -11.39 -9.21 -1.32
CA ARG A 90 -12.05 -9.46 -2.62
C ARG A 90 -11.71 -10.82 -3.23
N TYR A 91 -10.84 -11.59 -2.59
CA TYR A 91 -10.53 -12.93 -3.08
C TYR A 91 -11.76 -13.82 -3.02
N LYS A 92 -11.93 -14.63 -4.06
CA LYS A 92 -12.90 -15.71 -4.09
C LYS A 92 -12.33 -16.95 -3.40
N SER A 93 -13.17 -17.96 -3.16
CA SER A 93 -12.82 -19.17 -2.42
C SER A 93 -11.50 -19.81 -2.87
N ALA A 94 -11.26 -19.96 -4.18
CA ALA A 94 -10.02 -20.56 -4.70
C ALA A 94 -8.75 -19.72 -4.37
N GLU A 95 -8.85 -18.39 -4.43
CA GLU A 95 -7.74 -17.50 -4.11
C GLU A 95 -7.48 -17.44 -2.60
N LEU A 96 -8.54 -17.50 -1.79
CA LEU A 96 -8.45 -17.57 -0.33
C LEU A 96 -7.80 -18.87 0.12
N ILE A 97 -8.26 -20.02 -0.40
CA ILE A 97 -7.68 -21.33 -0.11
C ILE A 97 -6.19 -21.31 -0.44
N TYR A 98 -5.83 -20.86 -1.66
CA TYR A 98 -4.42 -20.76 -2.05
C TYR A 98 -3.59 -19.90 -1.10
N LEU A 99 -4.05 -18.68 -0.78
CA LEU A 99 -3.27 -17.77 0.04
C LEU A 99 -3.09 -18.32 1.47
N LEU A 100 -4.16 -18.80 2.07
CA LEU A 100 -4.14 -19.28 3.45
C LEU A 100 -3.33 -20.59 3.59
N ASP A 101 -3.41 -21.49 2.61
CA ASP A 101 -2.60 -22.71 2.56
C ASP A 101 -1.13 -22.38 2.25
N ASN A 102 -0.85 -21.58 1.22
CA ASN A 102 0.52 -21.20 0.87
C ASN A 102 1.24 -20.47 2.00
N SER A 103 0.52 -19.66 2.78
CA SER A 103 1.08 -18.93 3.92
C SER A 103 1.28 -19.78 5.17
N ASP A 104 0.82 -21.06 5.19
CA ASP A 104 0.75 -21.89 6.40
C ASP A 104 -0.03 -21.21 7.54
N ALA A 105 -1.15 -20.58 7.23
CA ALA A 105 -1.98 -19.93 8.23
C ALA A 105 -2.51 -20.92 9.27
N GLU A 106 -2.36 -20.59 10.56
CA GLU A 106 -2.80 -21.40 11.70
C GLU A 106 -4.04 -20.81 12.38
N ALA A 107 -4.20 -19.48 12.27
CA ALA A 107 -5.38 -18.76 12.75
C ALA A 107 -5.82 -17.72 11.73
N VAL A 108 -7.12 -17.35 11.74
CA VAL A 108 -7.66 -16.32 10.84
C VAL A 108 -8.67 -15.46 11.59
N PHE A 109 -8.44 -14.15 11.60
CA PHE A 109 -9.46 -13.15 11.91
C PHE A 109 -10.22 -12.84 10.63
N PHE A 110 -11.55 -12.91 10.65
CA PHE A 110 -12.37 -12.59 9.48
C PHE A 110 -13.55 -11.70 9.84
N GLN A 111 -13.89 -10.77 8.93
CA GLN A 111 -15.05 -9.91 9.10
C GLN A 111 -16.34 -10.72 9.00
N SER A 112 -17.32 -10.48 9.86
CA SER A 112 -18.56 -11.27 9.93
C SER A 112 -19.35 -11.28 8.62
N CYS A 113 -19.25 -10.26 7.78
CA CYS A 113 -19.87 -10.25 6.45
C CYS A 113 -19.33 -11.33 5.48
N TYR A 114 -18.19 -11.96 5.81
CA TYR A 114 -17.60 -13.06 5.04
C TYR A 114 -17.89 -14.45 5.63
N ALA A 115 -18.81 -14.57 6.59
CA ALA A 115 -19.10 -15.84 7.26
C ALA A 115 -19.49 -16.97 6.27
N ASP A 116 -20.29 -16.69 5.25
CA ASP A 116 -20.67 -17.68 4.24
C ASP A 116 -19.46 -18.19 3.46
N GLN A 117 -18.56 -17.28 3.06
CA GLN A 117 -17.35 -17.64 2.32
C GLN A 117 -16.36 -18.43 3.18
N VAL A 118 -16.24 -18.08 4.47
CA VAL A 118 -15.41 -18.84 5.42
C VAL A 118 -15.96 -20.24 5.64
N GLU A 119 -17.29 -20.41 5.79
CA GLU A 119 -17.92 -21.72 5.93
C GLU A 119 -17.70 -22.60 4.69
N GLU A 120 -17.69 -22.00 3.49
CA GLU A 120 -17.41 -22.72 2.24
C GLU A 120 -15.99 -23.30 2.21
N ILE A 121 -14.98 -22.53 2.66
CA ILE A 121 -13.57 -22.89 2.51
C ILE A 121 -12.97 -23.63 3.72
N VAL A 122 -13.60 -23.60 4.89
CA VAL A 122 -12.99 -24.11 6.14
C VAL A 122 -12.58 -25.59 6.06
N LYS A 123 -13.30 -26.40 5.31
CA LYS A 123 -12.99 -27.84 5.15
C LYS A 123 -11.75 -28.10 4.30
N GLU A 124 -11.41 -27.17 3.40
CA GLU A 124 -10.24 -27.25 2.53
C GLU A 124 -8.95 -26.78 3.25
N LEU A 125 -9.09 -26.21 4.47
CA LEU A 125 -8.01 -25.60 5.23
C LEU A 125 -7.87 -26.24 6.64
N PRO A 126 -7.61 -27.56 6.73
CA PRO A 126 -7.59 -28.29 8.02
C PRO A 126 -6.46 -27.87 8.96
N ASN A 127 -5.45 -27.16 8.46
CA ASN A 127 -4.34 -26.64 9.25
C ASN A 127 -4.73 -25.40 10.06
N ILE A 128 -5.78 -24.68 9.67
CA ILE A 128 -6.29 -23.53 10.40
C ILE A 128 -7.21 -24.01 11.51
N LYS A 129 -6.70 -23.97 12.73
CA LYS A 129 -7.42 -24.47 13.92
C LYS A 129 -8.24 -23.39 14.62
N THR A 130 -7.91 -22.12 14.38
CA THR A 130 -8.49 -20.99 15.10
C THR A 130 -9.08 -19.97 14.13
N TRP A 131 -10.41 -19.86 14.14
CA TRP A 131 -11.15 -18.86 13.37
C TRP A 131 -11.77 -17.85 14.33
N ILE A 132 -11.55 -16.55 14.10
CA ILE A 132 -12.05 -15.47 14.95
C ILE A 132 -12.95 -14.56 14.11
N GLN A 133 -14.23 -14.54 14.45
CA GLN A 133 -15.25 -13.71 13.80
C GLN A 133 -15.28 -12.32 14.42
N VAL A 134 -15.11 -11.28 13.58
CA VAL A 134 -15.04 -9.87 13.96
C VAL A 134 -16.29 -9.13 13.46
N GLY A 135 -16.92 -8.33 14.33
CA GLY A 135 -18.12 -7.55 14.02
C GLY A 135 -19.42 -8.35 14.18
N ASN A 136 -20.53 -7.63 14.11
CA ASN A 136 -21.88 -8.19 14.26
C ASN A 136 -22.73 -7.98 12.99
N ASP A 137 -22.10 -7.70 11.85
CA ASP A 137 -22.77 -7.29 10.61
C ASP A 137 -23.42 -8.48 9.87
N SER A 138 -23.13 -9.71 10.29
CA SER A 138 -23.69 -10.93 9.73
C SER A 138 -24.75 -11.50 10.67
N ILE A 139 -25.86 -11.95 10.09
CA ILE A 139 -26.89 -12.74 10.79
C ILE A 139 -26.35 -14.14 11.13
N LYS A 140 -25.24 -14.57 10.51
CA LYS A 140 -24.70 -15.91 10.61
C LYS A 140 -23.51 -15.99 11.59
N ASP A 141 -23.75 -16.73 12.65
CA ASP A 141 -22.74 -17.13 13.60
C ASP A 141 -22.19 -18.52 13.25
N LEU A 142 -20.89 -18.61 13.04
CA LEU A 142 -20.23 -19.89 12.77
C LEU A 142 -19.88 -20.57 14.10
N SER A 143 -20.44 -21.76 14.34
CA SER A 143 -20.27 -22.49 15.61
C SER A 143 -18.82 -22.91 15.91
N PHE A 144 -17.97 -22.98 14.89
CA PHE A 144 -16.55 -23.31 15.03
C PHE A 144 -15.67 -22.06 15.26
N ALA A 145 -16.22 -20.84 15.09
CA ALA A 145 -15.47 -19.59 15.23
C ALA A 145 -15.64 -18.96 16.62
N PHE A 146 -14.55 -18.45 17.13
CA PHE A 146 -14.56 -17.62 18.35
C PHE A 146 -15.06 -16.22 18.03
N LYS A 147 -15.78 -15.59 18.95
CA LYS A 147 -16.23 -14.21 18.80
C LYS A 147 -15.17 -13.27 19.35
N TYR A 148 -14.80 -12.27 18.56
CA TYR A 148 -13.82 -11.25 18.94
C TYR A 148 -14.14 -10.57 20.29
N ASN A 149 -15.39 -10.13 20.47
CA ASN A 149 -15.82 -9.46 21.69
C ASN A 149 -15.82 -10.38 22.92
N ASP A 150 -16.13 -11.67 22.75
CA ASP A 150 -16.08 -12.65 23.84
C ASP A 150 -14.65 -12.86 24.31
N ILE A 151 -13.68 -12.88 23.38
CA ILE A 151 -12.26 -12.97 23.71
C ILE A 151 -11.84 -11.78 24.56
N LEU A 152 -12.19 -10.55 24.16
CA LEU A 152 -11.86 -9.34 24.92
C LEU A 152 -12.46 -9.31 26.32
N ASN A 153 -13.63 -9.96 26.53
CA ASN A 153 -14.30 -10.03 27.82
C ASN A 153 -13.76 -11.15 28.72
N GLN A 154 -13.28 -12.26 28.15
CA GLN A 154 -12.93 -13.47 28.91
C GLN A 154 -11.44 -13.58 29.23
N TYR A 155 -10.57 -13.03 28.36
CA TYR A 155 -9.13 -13.21 28.50
C TYR A 155 -8.49 -12.03 29.25
N GLN A 156 -7.49 -12.35 30.09
CA GLN A 156 -6.63 -11.35 30.71
C GLN A 156 -5.52 -10.96 29.73
N GLN A 157 -4.90 -9.81 29.98
CA GLN A 157 -3.77 -9.34 29.19
C GLN A 157 -2.59 -10.31 29.29
N MET A 158 -1.99 -10.65 28.16
CA MET A 158 -0.74 -11.40 28.10
C MET A 158 0.40 -10.58 28.69
N GLU A 159 1.24 -11.20 29.51
CA GLU A 159 2.47 -10.57 29.95
C GLU A 159 3.39 -10.30 28.75
N ARG A 160 4.14 -9.21 28.82
CA ARG A 160 5.12 -8.88 27.79
C ARG A 160 6.27 -9.90 27.78
N ILE A 161 6.67 -10.34 26.61
CA ILE A 161 7.77 -11.28 26.39
C ILE A 161 8.92 -10.60 25.66
N ILE A 162 10.10 -11.21 25.70
CA ILE A 162 11.25 -10.77 24.91
C ILE A 162 11.04 -11.20 23.45
N ARG A 163 11.21 -10.27 22.51
CA ARG A 163 11.06 -10.49 21.06
C ARG A 163 12.32 -10.03 20.33
N SER A 164 12.72 -10.78 19.32
CA SER A 164 13.90 -10.48 18.50
C SER A 164 13.55 -9.56 17.33
N GLU A 165 14.47 -8.68 16.98
CA GLU A 165 14.42 -7.88 15.75
C GLU A 165 14.53 -8.74 14.48
N ASP A 166 15.02 -9.98 14.60
CA ASP A 166 15.11 -10.96 13.52
C ASP A 166 13.79 -11.70 13.24
N ASN A 167 12.78 -11.56 14.12
CA ASN A 167 11.46 -12.13 13.84
C ASN A 167 10.93 -11.67 12.47
N THR A 168 10.22 -12.55 11.79
CA THR A 168 9.74 -12.32 10.42
C THR A 168 8.50 -11.43 10.41
N TYR A 169 8.50 -10.44 9.52
CA TYR A 169 7.32 -9.74 9.03
C TYR A 169 7.08 -10.13 7.56
N MET A 170 5.85 -10.42 7.18
CA MET A 170 5.52 -10.84 5.82
C MET A 170 4.33 -10.04 5.27
N ILE A 171 4.40 -9.69 3.98
CA ILE A 171 3.27 -9.12 3.25
C ILE A 171 3.04 -9.91 1.96
N TYR A 172 1.81 -10.39 1.78
CA TYR A 172 1.38 -10.99 0.53
C TYR A 172 1.01 -9.93 -0.49
N THR A 173 1.54 -10.06 -1.69
CA THR A 173 1.30 -9.11 -2.79
C THR A 173 0.71 -9.84 -3.98
N GLY A 174 -0.38 -9.31 -4.55
CA GLY A 174 -0.90 -9.78 -5.83
C GLY A 174 0.09 -9.37 -6.95
N GLY A 175 0.71 -10.35 -7.60
CA GLY A 175 1.48 -10.11 -8.82
C GLY A 175 0.53 -9.86 -10.00
N THR A 176 0.96 -9.06 -10.97
CA THR A 176 0.22 -8.86 -12.24
C THR A 176 0.20 -10.14 -13.10
N THR A 177 1.00 -11.14 -12.76
CA THR A 177 1.28 -12.32 -13.59
C THR A 177 1.06 -13.66 -12.89
N GLY A 178 0.49 -13.71 -11.69
CA GLY A 178 0.34 -14.99 -10.98
C GLY A 178 -0.31 -14.87 -9.60
N MET A 179 -0.30 -16.00 -8.88
CA MET A 179 -0.83 -16.09 -7.51
C MET A 179 -0.04 -15.20 -6.54
N PRO A 180 -0.67 -14.72 -5.46
CA PRO A 180 -0.02 -13.88 -4.47
C PRO A 180 1.22 -14.52 -3.85
N LYS A 181 2.25 -13.71 -3.53
CA LYS A 181 3.52 -14.15 -2.94
C LYS A 181 3.80 -13.39 -1.65
N GLY A 182 4.28 -14.08 -0.64
CA GLY A 182 4.69 -13.49 0.63
C GLY A 182 6.09 -12.89 0.53
N VAL A 183 6.20 -11.57 0.61
CA VAL A 183 7.49 -10.85 0.68
C VAL A 183 7.92 -10.79 2.14
N MET A 184 9.10 -11.34 2.47
CA MET A 184 9.59 -11.49 3.85
C MET A 184 10.61 -10.42 4.21
N TYR A 185 10.48 -9.88 5.42
CA TYR A 185 11.40 -8.93 6.05
C TYR A 185 11.69 -9.36 7.49
N THR A 186 12.74 -8.82 8.11
CA THR A 186 12.89 -8.82 9.56
C THR A 186 12.18 -7.60 10.16
N HIS A 187 11.67 -7.71 11.38
CA HIS A 187 11.11 -6.56 12.11
C HIS A 187 12.12 -5.42 12.24
N GLY A 188 13.37 -5.74 12.62
CA GLY A 188 14.43 -4.76 12.81
C GLY A 188 14.80 -4.03 11.54
N GLY A 189 14.97 -4.74 10.43
CA GLY A 189 15.26 -4.14 9.13
C GLY A 189 14.13 -3.20 8.69
N PHE A 190 12.88 -3.64 8.86
CA PHE A 190 11.72 -2.85 8.46
C PHE A 190 11.52 -1.62 9.36
N ALA A 191 11.64 -1.75 10.68
CA ALA A 191 11.57 -0.63 11.62
C ALA A 191 12.68 0.40 11.38
N THR A 192 13.92 -0.07 11.11
CA THR A 192 15.04 0.79 10.74
C THR A 192 14.74 1.63 9.50
N SER A 193 14.12 1.04 8.49
CA SER A 193 13.69 1.75 7.28
C SER A 193 12.61 2.80 7.57
N MET A 194 11.64 2.50 8.45
CA MET A 194 10.60 3.45 8.86
C MET A 194 11.21 4.66 9.56
N PHE A 195 12.10 4.46 10.53
CA PHE A 195 12.81 5.56 11.19
C PHE A 195 13.70 6.34 10.21
N GLY A 196 14.37 5.65 9.28
CA GLY A 196 15.15 6.28 8.22
C GLY A 196 14.32 7.21 7.32
N THR A 197 13.12 6.75 6.94
CA THR A 197 12.17 7.54 6.14
C THR A 197 11.69 8.77 6.91
N LEU A 198 11.35 8.63 8.19
CA LEU A 198 10.92 9.74 9.04
C LEU A 198 12.04 10.76 9.24
N LYS A 199 13.30 10.30 9.40
CA LYS A 199 14.46 11.18 9.47
C LYS A 199 14.64 12.02 8.20
N GLN A 200 14.46 11.40 7.02
CA GLN A 200 14.51 12.12 5.74
C GLN A 200 13.38 13.16 5.60
N GLN A 201 12.24 12.91 6.23
CA GLN A 201 11.11 13.85 6.31
C GLN A 201 11.32 14.96 7.38
N GLY A 202 12.46 14.98 8.07
CA GLY A 202 12.81 15.99 9.06
C GLY A 202 12.36 15.71 10.49
N TYR A 203 11.84 14.50 10.77
CA TYR A 203 11.51 14.11 12.13
C TYR A 203 12.77 13.79 12.95
N GLU A 204 12.76 14.15 14.22
CA GLU A 204 13.71 13.64 15.19
C GLU A 204 13.38 12.16 15.47
N VAL A 205 14.37 11.29 15.31
CA VAL A 205 14.20 9.83 15.48
C VAL A 205 15.34 9.27 16.32
N PRO A 206 15.15 8.12 17.01
CA PRO A 206 16.26 7.43 17.67
C PRO A 206 17.33 7.02 16.66
N ASP A 207 18.61 6.98 17.09
CA ASP A 207 19.68 6.42 16.27
C ASP A 207 19.61 4.88 16.29
N VAL A 208 18.98 4.31 15.31
CA VAL A 208 18.69 2.87 15.20
C VAL A 208 19.89 1.95 14.99
N ARG A 209 21.12 2.51 14.88
CA ARG A 209 22.35 1.71 14.77
C ARG A 209 22.93 1.27 16.11
N ASN A 210 22.40 1.78 17.20
CA ASN A 210 22.90 1.54 18.55
C ASN A 210 21.79 0.90 19.40
N ARG A 211 22.01 -0.28 19.97
CA ARG A 211 21.01 -1.12 20.67
C ARG A 211 20.30 -0.47 21.88
N ASP A 212 20.80 0.67 22.37
CA ASP A 212 20.15 1.43 23.46
C ASP A 212 19.00 2.35 23.00
N ASN A 213 18.45 2.14 21.82
CA ASN A 213 17.74 3.16 21.05
C ASN A 213 16.28 3.33 21.41
N LEU A 214 15.57 2.27 21.84
CA LEU A 214 14.19 2.45 22.30
C LEU A 214 14.10 3.32 23.55
N LEU A 215 15.14 3.34 24.39
CA LEU A 215 15.23 4.26 25.55
C LEU A 215 15.26 5.74 25.12
N LYS A 216 15.80 6.03 23.93
CA LYS A 216 15.83 7.38 23.36
C LYS A 216 14.52 7.82 22.72
N LEU A 217 13.57 6.89 22.53
CA LEU A 217 12.25 7.19 22.02
C LEU A 217 11.43 8.04 23.00
N GLU A 218 11.60 7.81 24.31
CA GLU A 218 10.85 8.51 25.36
C GLU A 218 11.01 10.05 25.29
N PRO A 219 12.22 10.64 25.32
CA PRO A 219 12.39 12.09 25.25
C PRO A 219 11.86 12.67 23.93
N ILE A 220 12.00 11.95 22.82
CA ILE A 220 11.49 12.36 21.51
C ILE A 220 9.96 12.43 21.55
N LEU A 221 9.28 11.36 21.98
CA LEU A 221 7.82 11.31 22.04
C LEU A 221 7.24 12.36 23.01
N LYS A 222 7.86 12.54 24.19
CA LYS A 222 7.42 13.57 25.15
C LYS A 222 7.55 14.98 24.56
N LYS A 223 8.63 15.26 23.82
CA LYS A 223 8.82 16.53 23.11
C LYS A 223 7.78 16.71 22.00
N MET A 224 7.56 15.68 21.18
CA MET A 224 6.56 15.71 20.10
C MET A 224 5.17 15.92 20.65
N ASP A 225 4.80 15.21 21.72
CA ASP A 225 3.51 15.32 22.37
C ASP A 225 3.28 16.72 22.93
N LYS A 226 4.23 17.26 23.71
CA LYS A 226 4.17 18.60 24.29
C LYS A 226 3.99 19.69 23.22
N ASN A 227 4.60 19.52 22.05
CA ASN A 227 4.57 20.50 20.95
C ASN A 227 3.49 20.22 19.91
N ASN A 228 2.58 19.27 20.15
CA ASN A 228 1.52 18.83 19.21
C ASN A 228 2.06 18.40 17.83
N LEU A 229 3.23 17.76 17.81
CA LEU A 229 3.91 17.28 16.59
C LEU A 229 3.58 15.83 16.24
N LEU A 230 2.90 15.09 17.12
CA LEU A 230 2.43 13.73 16.80
C LEU A 230 1.56 13.77 15.55
N ASN A 231 1.83 12.83 14.62
CA ASN A 231 1.06 12.73 13.39
C ASN A 231 -0.35 12.16 13.65
N SER A 232 -1.29 12.53 12.80
CA SER A 232 -2.60 11.89 12.69
C SER A 232 -2.84 11.59 11.20
N CYS A 233 -2.88 10.30 10.86
CA CYS A 233 -2.87 9.83 9.49
C CYS A 233 -4.19 9.14 9.14
N LEU A 234 -4.96 9.74 8.22
CA LEU A 234 -6.15 9.12 7.63
C LEU A 234 -5.73 8.20 6.48
N ILE A 235 -5.96 6.91 6.63
CA ILE A 235 -5.63 5.91 5.63
C ILE A 235 -6.87 5.64 4.78
N ALA A 236 -6.93 6.27 3.61
CA ALA A 236 -8.04 6.12 2.68
C ALA A 236 -7.99 4.81 1.88
N CYS A 237 -6.82 4.22 1.74
CA CYS A 237 -6.61 2.97 0.99
C CYS A 237 -6.58 1.74 1.93
N PRO A 238 -6.73 0.51 1.39
CA PRO A 238 -6.78 -0.68 2.25
C PRO A 238 -5.49 -0.93 3.04
N LEU A 239 -5.62 -1.21 4.35
CA LEU A 239 -4.52 -1.62 5.25
C LEU A 239 -3.86 -2.94 4.81
N MET A 240 -4.57 -3.80 4.11
CA MET A 240 -4.03 -5.05 3.57
C MET A 240 -2.96 -4.85 2.48
N HIS A 241 -2.73 -3.62 2.01
CA HIS A 241 -1.72 -3.29 1.01
C HIS A 241 -0.59 -2.44 1.59
N GLY A 242 0.61 -2.59 1.01
CA GLY A 242 1.81 -1.86 1.47
C GLY A 242 1.63 -0.34 1.52
N THR A 243 0.91 0.27 0.57
CA THR A 243 0.65 1.72 0.60
C THR A 243 -0.07 2.12 1.90
N GLY A 244 -1.16 1.43 2.26
CA GLY A 244 -1.91 1.72 3.49
C GLY A 244 -1.09 1.40 4.74
N MET A 245 -0.53 0.19 4.81
CA MET A 245 0.16 -0.28 6.00
C MET A 245 1.55 0.34 6.18
N PHE A 246 2.38 0.44 5.13
CA PHE A 246 3.74 0.94 5.28
C PHE A 246 3.76 2.47 5.44
N LEU A 247 3.12 3.19 4.50
CA LEU A 247 3.16 4.65 4.48
C LEU A 247 2.16 5.29 5.45
N GLY A 248 1.05 4.62 5.73
CA GLY A 248 0.04 5.08 6.68
C GLY A 248 0.24 4.50 8.08
N GLY A 249 0.21 3.17 8.20
CA GLY A 249 0.23 2.46 9.49
C GLY A 249 1.56 2.56 10.22
N PHE A 250 2.59 1.89 9.71
CA PHE A 250 3.88 1.79 10.41
C PHE A 250 4.56 3.14 10.60
N LEU A 251 4.66 3.98 9.55
CA LEU A 251 5.26 5.31 9.68
C LEU A 251 4.58 6.18 10.74
N THR A 252 3.28 6.02 10.92
CA THR A 252 2.53 6.77 11.95
C THR A 252 2.79 6.22 13.34
N HIS A 253 2.71 4.90 13.53
CA HIS A 253 2.78 4.29 14.85
C HIS A 253 4.18 4.22 15.45
N VAL A 254 5.27 4.16 14.65
CA VAL A 254 6.65 4.12 15.20
C VAL A 254 7.04 5.39 15.96
N LEU A 255 6.36 6.51 15.73
CA LEU A 255 6.49 7.76 16.48
C LEU A 255 5.20 8.16 17.23
N GLY A 256 4.38 7.19 17.63
CA GLY A 256 3.26 7.41 18.52
C GLY A 256 2.09 8.21 17.95
N GLY A 257 2.01 8.32 16.63
CA GLY A 257 0.90 9.01 15.95
C GLY A 257 -0.42 8.24 16.02
N THR A 258 -1.48 8.84 15.50
CA THR A 258 -2.84 8.29 15.44
C THR A 258 -3.13 7.76 14.04
N ILE A 259 -3.47 6.48 13.90
CA ILE A 259 -4.04 5.93 12.67
C ILE A 259 -5.55 6.15 12.66
N ILE A 260 -6.05 6.69 11.54
CA ILE A 260 -7.47 6.98 11.34
C ILE A 260 -7.95 6.19 10.12
N THR A 261 -9.05 5.49 10.28
CA THR A 261 -9.77 4.79 9.20
C THR A 261 -11.24 5.21 9.20
N VAL A 262 -11.97 4.83 8.18
CA VAL A 262 -13.42 5.04 8.08
C VAL A 262 -14.14 3.70 7.97
N PRO A 263 -15.34 3.55 8.55
CA PRO A 263 -16.13 2.32 8.48
C PRO A 263 -16.82 2.19 7.13
N SER A 264 -16.03 1.97 6.06
CA SER A 264 -16.53 1.82 4.70
C SER A 264 -15.93 0.59 4.04
N LEU A 265 -16.72 -0.13 3.25
CA LEU A 265 -16.29 -1.30 2.47
C LEU A 265 -15.55 -0.91 1.17
N GLY A 266 -15.54 0.37 0.82
CA GLY A 266 -14.88 0.91 -0.36
C GLY A 266 -14.49 2.37 -0.18
N LEU A 267 -14.06 3.01 -1.25
CA LEU A 267 -13.75 4.43 -1.25
C LEU A 267 -15.05 5.25 -1.14
N ASP A 268 -15.18 6.00 -0.07
CA ASP A 268 -16.26 6.96 0.17
C ASP A 268 -15.64 8.34 0.41
N PRO A 269 -15.58 9.21 -0.62
CA PRO A 269 -14.97 10.53 -0.51
C PRO A 269 -15.65 11.45 0.49
N GLU A 270 -16.98 11.41 0.60
CA GLU A 270 -17.74 12.22 1.56
C GLU A 270 -17.38 11.84 2.98
N LEU A 271 -17.41 10.54 3.28
CA LEU A 271 -17.05 10.03 4.61
C LEU A 271 -15.59 10.35 4.96
N LEU A 272 -14.65 10.20 4.02
CA LEU A 272 -13.25 10.54 4.21
C LEU A 272 -13.04 12.02 4.54
N LEU A 273 -13.65 12.92 3.76
CA LEU A 273 -13.51 14.37 3.95
C LEU A 273 -14.15 14.84 5.27
N ASN A 274 -15.27 14.25 5.66
CA ASN A 274 -15.86 14.48 6.98
C ASN A 274 -14.95 13.96 8.10
N GLN A 275 -14.30 12.82 7.92
CA GLN A 275 -13.35 12.27 8.90
C GLN A 275 -12.10 13.15 9.04
N VAL A 276 -11.61 13.80 7.98
CA VAL A 276 -10.53 14.81 8.08
C VAL A 276 -10.90 15.90 9.06
N LYS A 277 -12.11 16.47 8.92
CA LYS A 277 -12.62 17.53 9.79
C LYS A 277 -12.75 17.08 11.24
N THR A 278 -13.36 15.91 11.48
CA THR A 278 -13.69 15.44 12.85
C THR A 278 -12.48 14.97 13.63
N SER A 279 -11.51 14.32 12.93
CA SER A 279 -10.29 13.81 13.57
C SER A 279 -9.10 14.77 13.50
N LYS A 280 -9.22 15.88 12.76
CA LYS A 280 -8.13 16.83 12.49
C LYS A 280 -6.89 16.12 11.93
N ALA A 281 -7.12 15.25 10.94
CA ALA A 281 -6.05 14.51 10.29
C ALA A 281 -5.03 15.46 9.66
N LYS A 282 -3.74 15.23 9.95
CA LYS A 282 -2.61 16.00 9.39
C LYS A 282 -2.09 15.40 8.08
N THR A 283 -2.21 14.09 7.96
CA THR A 283 -1.77 13.33 6.78
C THR A 283 -2.93 12.50 6.25
N MET A 284 -3.02 12.34 4.92
CA MET A 284 -3.90 11.34 4.30
C MET A 284 -3.06 10.48 3.35
N VAL A 285 -3.33 9.16 3.31
CA VAL A 285 -2.68 8.21 2.40
C VAL A 285 -3.68 7.68 1.39
N ILE A 286 -3.34 7.83 0.11
CA ILE A 286 -4.17 7.45 -1.05
C ILE A 286 -3.40 6.57 -2.04
N VAL A 287 -4.05 6.17 -3.13
CA VAL A 287 -3.43 5.43 -4.24
C VAL A 287 -3.72 6.14 -5.57
N GLY A 288 -2.82 7.03 -5.98
CA GLY A 288 -2.84 7.72 -7.26
C GLY A 288 -4.18 8.34 -7.65
N ASP A 289 -4.39 8.45 -8.95
CA ASP A 289 -5.62 9.01 -9.52
C ASP A 289 -6.87 8.21 -9.18
N ALA A 290 -6.74 6.91 -8.91
CA ALA A 290 -7.88 6.06 -8.53
C ALA A 290 -8.60 6.53 -7.26
N PHE A 291 -7.87 7.17 -6.34
CA PHE A 291 -8.41 7.77 -5.11
C PHE A 291 -8.52 9.29 -5.21
N ALA A 292 -7.53 9.92 -5.81
CA ALA A 292 -7.45 11.37 -5.87
C ALA A 292 -8.55 12.01 -6.73
N LYS A 293 -8.92 11.40 -7.86
CA LYS A 293 -10.00 11.91 -8.73
C LYS A 293 -11.37 11.93 -8.05
N PRO A 294 -11.86 10.83 -7.42
CA PRO A 294 -13.12 10.86 -6.68
C PRO A 294 -13.11 11.87 -5.52
N ILE A 295 -11.99 11.99 -4.80
CA ILE A 295 -11.85 12.97 -3.70
C ILE A 295 -11.92 14.39 -4.27
N LEU A 296 -11.22 14.69 -5.36
CA LEU A 296 -11.25 15.98 -6.03
C LEU A 296 -12.65 16.32 -6.53
N ALA A 297 -13.33 15.37 -7.17
CA ALA A 297 -14.70 15.56 -7.66
C ALA A 297 -15.68 15.90 -6.53
N GLU A 298 -15.55 15.27 -5.35
CA GLU A 298 -16.39 15.59 -4.20
C GLU A 298 -16.06 16.96 -3.59
N LEU A 299 -14.77 17.35 -3.57
CA LEU A 299 -14.37 18.70 -3.16
C LEU A 299 -14.92 19.78 -4.10
N ASP A 300 -14.86 19.56 -5.42
CA ASP A 300 -15.40 20.46 -6.43
C ASP A 300 -16.92 20.60 -6.28
N LYS A 301 -17.63 19.48 -6.19
CA LYS A 301 -19.08 19.43 -5.97
C LYS A 301 -19.52 20.20 -4.71
N ALA A 302 -18.82 19.99 -3.59
CA ALA A 302 -19.11 20.66 -2.33
C ALA A 302 -18.91 22.20 -2.44
N LYS A 303 -17.85 22.62 -3.15
CA LYS A 303 -17.57 24.04 -3.43
C LYS A 303 -18.65 24.68 -4.29
N GLU A 304 -19.11 24.01 -5.35
CA GLU A 304 -20.21 24.48 -6.22
C GLU A 304 -21.51 24.67 -5.45
N HIS A 305 -21.78 23.81 -4.45
CA HIS A 305 -22.95 23.92 -3.59
C HIS A 305 -22.77 24.87 -2.40
N ASN A 306 -21.69 25.66 -2.35
CA ASN A 306 -21.33 26.55 -1.24
C ASN A 306 -21.26 25.85 0.14
N LYS A 307 -20.85 24.59 0.18
CA LYS A 307 -20.68 23.77 1.39
C LYS A 307 -19.29 23.10 1.40
N PRO A 308 -18.19 23.88 1.33
CA PRO A 308 -16.85 23.29 1.25
C PRO A 308 -16.52 22.47 2.52
N TYR A 309 -15.80 21.38 2.34
CA TYR A 309 -15.25 20.60 3.44
C TYR A 309 -14.13 21.37 4.15
N ASP A 310 -14.08 21.26 5.47
CA ASP A 310 -12.93 21.76 6.26
C ASP A 310 -11.81 20.73 6.24
N ILE A 311 -10.87 20.91 5.33
CA ILE A 311 -9.64 20.11 5.20
C ILE A 311 -8.39 20.88 5.65
N SER A 312 -8.56 21.98 6.39
CA SER A 312 -7.47 22.88 6.80
C SER A 312 -6.40 22.22 7.69
N SER A 313 -6.72 21.09 8.33
CA SER A 313 -5.76 20.33 9.13
C SER A 313 -4.77 19.51 8.29
N LEU A 314 -5.08 19.21 7.02
CA LEU A 314 -4.21 18.41 6.16
C LEU A 314 -2.94 19.19 5.81
N GLN A 315 -1.80 18.63 6.17
CA GLN A 315 -0.47 19.16 5.85
C GLN A 315 0.18 18.39 4.70
N THR A 316 -0.13 17.08 4.60
CA THR A 316 0.48 16.20 3.61
C THR A 316 -0.54 15.19 3.07
N LEU A 317 -0.54 15.02 1.75
CA LEU A 317 -1.21 13.93 1.07
C LEU A 317 -0.14 13.00 0.49
N ILE A 318 -0.14 11.74 0.89
CA ILE A 318 0.84 10.73 0.45
C ILE A 318 0.17 9.78 -0.53
N SER A 319 0.82 9.51 -1.65
CA SER A 319 0.36 8.55 -2.64
C SER A 319 1.45 7.56 -3.01
N SER A 320 1.06 6.34 -3.35
CA SER A 320 1.92 5.33 -3.97
C SER A 320 1.10 4.26 -4.69
N GLY A 321 1.75 3.48 -5.53
CA GLY A 321 1.21 2.24 -6.12
C GLY A 321 0.50 2.40 -7.46
N VAL A 322 0.00 3.58 -7.78
CA VAL A 322 -0.61 3.96 -9.08
C VAL A 322 -0.18 5.37 -9.44
N ILE A 323 -0.10 5.67 -10.72
CA ILE A 323 0.26 7.00 -11.22
C ILE A 323 -0.71 8.04 -10.68
N TRP A 324 -0.15 9.16 -10.25
CA TRP A 324 -0.86 10.35 -9.79
C TRP A 324 -0.56 11.52 -10.73
N SER A 325 -1.54 11.90 -11.55
CA SER A 325 -1.37 12.88 -12.61
C SER A 325 -1.18 14.30 -12.08
N ALA A 326 -0.40 15.11 -12.81
CA ALA A 326 -0.15 16.52 -12.49
C ALA A 326 -1.47 17.31 -12.41
N LYS A 327 -2.38 17.10 -13.36
CA LYS A 327 -3.70 17.76 -13.42
C LYS A 327 -4.50 17.55 -12.12
N VAL A 328 -4.51 16.31 -11.59
CA VAL A 328 -5.26 15.99 -10.36
C VAL A 328 -4.57 16.59 -9.14
N LYS A 329 -3.23 16.53 -9.07
CA LYS A 329 -2.43 17.19 -8.03
C LYS A 329 -2.72 18.69 -7.96
N GLU A 330 -2.70 19.38 -9.10
CA GLU A 330 -3.02 20.81 -9.21
C GLU A 330 -4.46 21.13 -8.81
N GLY A 331 -5.41 20.24 -9.18
CA GLY A 331 -6.81 20.35 -8.76
C GLY A 331 -6.95 20.35 -7.24
N LEU A 332 -6.33 19.39 -6.55
CA LEU A 332 -6.35 19.30 -5.09
C LEU A 332 -5.73 20.53 -4.41
N LEU A 333 -4.60 21.04 -4.94
CA LEU A 333 -3.92 22.23 -4.42
C LEU A 333 -4.76 23.52 -4.55
N LYS A 334 -5.74 23.57 -5.46
CA LYS A 334 -6.71 24.70 -5.55
C LYS A 334 -7.65 24.76 -4.34
N HIS A 335 -7.95 23.61 -3.73
CA HIS A 335 -8.82 23.54 -2.54
C HIS A 335 -8.06 23.84 -1.24
N HIS A 336 -6.85 23.30 -1.09
CA HIS A 336 -6.04 23.52 0.09
C HIS A 336 -4.55 23.45 -0.24
N ASP A 337 -3.75 24.33 0.39
CA ASP A 337 -2.28 24.29 0.28
C ASP A 337 -1.71 23.23 1.22
N MET A 338 -1.07 22.22 0.65
CA MET A 338 -0.49 21.08 1.34
C MET A 338 0.65 20.46 0.53
N ASN A 339 1.46 19.65 1.16
CA ASN A 339 2.48 18.88 0.47
C ASN A 339 1.87 17.63 -0.18
N LEU A 340 2.10 17.44 -1.46
CA LEU A 340 1.71 16.23 -2.18
C LEU A 340 2.95 15.36 -2.39
N PHE A 341 3.09 14.32 -1.57
CA PHE A 341 4.21 13.39 -1.60
C PHE A 341 3.83 12.14 -2.41
N ASP A 342 4.45 11.98 -3.56
CA ASP A 342 4.24 10.83 -4.45
C ASP A 342 5.43 9.90 -4.34
N SER A 343 5.20 8.69 -3.83
CA SER A 343 6.23 7.67 -3.56
C SER A 343 6.15 6.57 -4.62
N MET A 344 7.24 6.37 -5.33
CA MET A 344 7.41 5.26 -6.25
C MET A 344 8.08 4.10 -5.55
N GLY A 345 7.47 2.94 -5.59
CA GLY A 345 8.00 1.73 -4.97
C GLY A 345 7.11 0.52 -5.20
N SER A 346 7.57 -0.59 -4.70
CA SER A 346 6.85 -1.86 -4.65
C SER A 346 6.90 -2.42 -3.23
N SER A 347 6.29 -3.58 -3.03
CA SER A 347 6.41 -4.30 -1.74
C SER A 347 7.85 -4.74 -1.46
N GLU A 348 8.70 -4.76 -2.47
CA GLU A 348 10.12 -5.15 -2.39
C GLU A 348 11.07 -3.97 -2.18
N GLY A 349 10.60 -2.72 -2.15
CA GLY A 349 11.42 -1.56 -1.81
C GLY A 349 10.96 -0.25 -2.43
N GLY A 350 11.40 0.86 -1.84
CA GLY A 350 11.17 2.22 -2.30
C GLY A 350 12.20 2.66 -3.33
N MET A 351 11.77 3.22 -4.46
CA MET A 351 12.62 3.53 -5.61
C MET A 351 12.86 5.02 -5.79
N GLY A 352 11.86 5.83 -5.53
CA GLY A 352 11.95 7.27 -5.72
C GLY A 352 10.75 8.00 -5.13
N SER A 353 10.84 9.31 -5.12
CA SER A 353 9.74 10.17 -4.66
C SER A 353 9.70 11.49 -5.39
N SER A 354 8.53 12.09 -5.44
CA SER A 354 8.36 13.48 -5.84
C SER A 354 7.53 14.24 -4.82
N MET A 355 7.77 15.53 -4.71
CA MET A 355 6.99 16.41 -3.86
C MET A 355 6.51 17.61 -4.67
N SER A 356 5.21 17.87 -4.60
CA SER A 356 4.55 19.02 -5.22
C SER A 356 3.84 19.84 -4.17
N SER A 357 3.72 21.14 -4.40
CA SER A 357 2.97 22.10 -3.59
C SER A 357 2.55 23.24 -4.52
N ARG A 358 1.88 24.27 -4.00
CA ARG A 358 1.58 25.46 -4.81
C ARG A 358 2.82 26.13 -5.39
N ASP A 359 3.95 26.08 -4.68
CA ASP A 359 5.23 26.67 -5.10
C ASP A 359 6.10 25.70 -5.93
N LYS A 360 5.75 24.41 -5.98
CA LYS A 360 6.48 23.38 -6.75
C LYS A 360 5.55 22.71 -7.74
N PRO A 361 5.73 22.97 -9.05
CA PRO A 361 4.87 22.41 -10.09
C PRO A 361 4.74 20.90 -10.02
N ALA A 362 3.53 20.42 -10.18
CA ALA A 362 3.24 18.99 -10.23
C ALA A 362 3.77 18.36 -11.53
N GLN A 363 4.29 17.14 -11.41
CA GLN A 363 4.74 16.34 -12.54
C GLN A 363 4.12 14.94 -12.46
N THR A 364 3.85 14.35 -13.62
CA THR A 364 3.35 12.97 -13.74
C THR A 364 4.53 12.02 -13.95
N ALA A 365 4.57 10.92 -13.20
CA ALA A 365 5.52 9.80 -13.34
C ALA A 365 7.02 10.16 -13.33
N LYS A 366 7.39 11.37 -12.90
CA LYS A 366 8.77 11.81 -12.74
C LYS A 366 9.15 11.88 -11.26
N PHE A 367 10.24 11.20 -10.89
CA PHE A 367 10.64 11.03 -9.50
C PHE A 367 12.12 11.34 -9.29
N LYS A 368 12.44 11.95 -8.17
CA LYS A 368 13.82 12.01 -7.69
C LYS A 368 14.22 10.59 -7.24
N MET A 369 15.29 10.09 -7.81
CA MET A 369 15.85 8.78 -7.44
C MET A 369 16.41 8.81 -6.02
N ASN A 370 16.09 7.80 -5.22
CA ASN A 370 16.69 7.64 -3.90
C ASN A 370 18.19 7.30 -4.03
N SER A 371 19.00 7.64 -3.04
CA SER A 371 20.47 7.41 -3.07
C SER A 371 20.88 5.93 -3.09
N ASN A 372 19.95 5.03 -2.73
CA ASN A 372 20.15 3.59 -2.71
C ASN A 372 19.54 2.89 -3.94
N VAL A 373 19.25 3.65 -5.00
CA VAL A 373 18.61 3.13 -6.23
C VAL A 373 19.60 3.21 -7.39
N ILE A 374 19.59 2.18 -8.22
CA ILE A 374 20.33 2.12 -9.49
C ILE A 374 19.38 1.76 -10.63
N VAL A 375 19.77 2.09 -11.84
CA VAL A 375 19.09 1.65 -13.06
C VAL A 375 20.09 0.90 -13.93
N LEU A 376 19.80 -0.37 -14.24
CA LEU A 376 20.66 -1.24 -15.05
C LEU A 376 20.05 -1.49 -16.42
N SER A 377 20.84 -1.31 -17.48
CA SER A 377 20.48 -1.70 -18.84
C SER A 377 20.24 -3.21 -18.95
N ASP A 378 19.71 -3.66 -20.07
CA ASP A 378 19.54 -5.11 -20.35
C ASP A 378 20.91 -5.85 -20.39
N GLU A 379 22.04 -5.13 -20.58
CA GLU A 379 23.41 -5.65 -20.52
C GLU A 379 24.01 -5.64 -19.08
N ASN A 380 23.21 -5.34 -18.05
CA ASN A 380 23.63 -5.19 -16.65
C ASN A 380 24.70 -4.11 -16.44
N LYS A 381 24.66 -3.01 -17.18
CA LYS A 381 25.49 -1.81 -16.97
C LYS A 381 24.64 -0.69 -16.39
N LEU A 382 25.27 0.16 -15.56
CA LEU A 382 24.63 1.37 -15.06
C LEU A 382 24.18 2.25 -16.23
N VAL A 383 22.94 2.74 -16.16
CA VAL A 383 22.40 3.68 -17.16
C VAL A 383 22.87 5.08 -16.85
N GLU A 384 23.59 5.69 -17.79
CA GLU A 384 24.06 7.07 -17.66
C GLU A 384 22.89 8.06 -17.78
N PRO A 385 22.86 9.11 -16.92
CA PRO A 385 21.84 10.15 -16.99
C PRO A 385 21.80 10.82 -18.37
N GLY A 386 20.60 10.99 -18.91
CA GLY A 386 20.37 11.63 -20.22
C GLY A 386 20.73 10.79 -21.43
N SER A 387 21.13 9.52 -21.27
CA SER A 387 21.47 8.62 -22.39
C SER A 387 20.28 8.17 -23.24
N GLY A 388 19.04 8.32 -22.74
CA GLY A 388 17.84 7.78 -23.38
C GLY A 388 17.73 6.25 -23.30
N ILE A 389 18.66 5.58 -22.62
CA ILE A 389 18.64 4.12 -22.44
C ILE A 389 17.69 3.81 -21.28
N ARG A 390 16.78 2.87 -21.52
CA ARG A 390 15.92 2.32 -20.47
C ARG A 390 16.67 1.24 -19.67
N GLY A 391 16.30 1.09 -18.41
CA GLY A 391 16.87 0.02 -17.59
C GLY A 391 15.94 -0.44 -16.49
N LYS A 392 16.31 -1.55 -15.86
CA LYS A 392 15.63 -2.12 -14.69
C LYS A 392 16.02 -1.35 -13.45
N ILE A 393 15.03 -1.00 -12.65
CA ILE A 393 15.26 -0.32 -11.37
C ILE A 393 15.64 -1.36 -10.33
N GLY A 394 16.79 -1.12 -9.66
CA GLY A 394 17.25 -1.87 -8.50
C GLY A 394 17.29 -0.98 -7.26
N THR A 395 16.81 -1.46 -6.12
CA THR A 395 16.87 -0.75 -4.84
C THR A 395 17.61 -1.58 -3.79
N SER A 396 18.57 -0.95 -3.09
CA SER A 396 19.32 -1.53 -1.97
C SER A 396 18.86 -0.97 -0.62
N GLY A 397 19.55 -1.31 0.45
CA GLY A 397 19.20 -0.93 1.82
C GLY A 397 18.25 -1.94 2.45
N LEU A 398 16.97 -1.62 2.63
CA LEU A 398 15.97 -2.59 3.07
C LEU A 398 15.60 -3.50 1.88
N VAL A 399 16.33 -4.59 1.71
CA VAL A 399 16.02 -5.62 0.73
C VAL A 399 15.31 -6.78 1.45
N PRO A 400 14.19 -7.31 0.92
CA PRO A 400 13.53 -8.48 1.50
C PRO A 400 14.47 -9.67 1.70
N ILE A 401 14.20 -10.49 2.71
CA ILE A 401 14.88 -11.78 2.90
C ILE A 401 14.69 -12.65 1.66
N GLY A 402 13.46 -12.68 1.15
CA GLY A 402 13.04 -13.45 -0.03
C GLY A 402 11.54 -13.46 -0.19
N TYR A 403 11.06 -14.27 -1.12
CA TYR A 403 9.66 -14.68 -1.21
C TYR A 403 9.45 -15.99 -0.46
N TYR A 404 8.39 -16.06 0.32
CA TYR A 404 8.04 -17.25 1.08
C TYR A 404 7.74 -18.43 0.14
N LYS A 405 8.37 -19.57 0.39
CA LYS A 405 8.26 -20.80 -0.44
C LYS A 405 8.59 -20.63 -1.94
N ASP A 406 9.33 -19.57 -2.32
CA ASP A 406 9.69 -19.34 -3.72
C ASP A 406 11.18 -18.93 -3.87
N PRO A 407 12.11 -19.88 -3.68
CA PRO A 407 13.54 -19.60 -3.75
C PRO A 407 14.02 -19.19 -5.15
N GLU A 408 13.42 -19.72 -6.22
CA GLU A 408 13.78 -19.39 -7.60
C GLU A 408 13.44 -17.93 -7.92
N LYS A 409 12.23 -17.50 -7.58
CA LYS A 409 11.82 -16.10 -7.74
C LYS A 409 12.64 -15.18 -6.86
N SER A 410 12.96 -15.61 -5.63
CA SER A 410 13.83 -14.87 -4.72
C SER A 410 15.20 -14.61 -5.35
N ALA A 411 15.86 -15.66 -5.84
CA ALA A 411 17.16 -15.56 -6.50
C ALA A 411 17.12 -14.71 -7.78
N SER A 412 16.01 -14.74 -8.52
CA SER A 412 15.85 -13.93 -9.74
C SER A 412 15.57 -12.45 -9.47
N THR A 413 15.02 -12.12 -8.28
CA THR A 413 14.64 -10.74 -7.91
C THR A 413 15.67 -10.05 -7.01
N PHE A 414 16.22 -10.77 -6.02
CA PHE A 414 17.17 -10.23 -5.05
C PHE A 414 18.58 -10.66 -5.42
N LYS A 415 19.36 -9.73 -5.99
CA LYS A 415 20.66 -10.02 -6.60
C LYS A 415 21.73 -9.08 -6.07
N ASP A 416 22.96 -9.58 -6.04
CA ASP A 416 24.12 -8.74 -5.78
C ASP A 416 24.59 -8.05 -7.07
N PHE A 417 24.91 -6.77 -6.93
CA PHE A 417 25.58 -5.96 -7.94
C PHE A 417 26.66 -5.14 -7.24
N ASP A 418 27.91 -5.28 -7.68
CA ASP A 418 29.09 -4.66 -7.03
C ASP A 418 29.22 -4.91 -5.53
N GLY A 419 28.89 -6.13 -5.06
CA GLY A 419 28.97 -6.52 -3.66
C GLY A 419 27.85 -5.96 -2.77
N ILE A 420 26.84 -5.29 -3.36
CA ILE A 420 25.66 -4.77 -2.68
C ILE A 420 24.43 -5.54 -3.15
N ARG A 421 23.60 -5.98 -2.18
CA ARG A 421 22.35 -6.66 -2.48
C ARG A 421 21.26 -5.66 -2.89
N TYR A 422 20.62 -5.92 -4.02
CA TYR A 422 19.53 -5.14 -4.59
C TYR A 422 18.28 -5.98 -4.80
N SER A 423 17.13 -5.32 -4.73
CA SER A 423 15.84 -5.81 -5.21
C SER A 423 15.55 -5.26 -6.60
N PHE A 424 15.29 -6.14 -7.57
CA PHE A 424 14.89 -5.82 -8.95
C PHE A 424 13.48 -6.39 -9.23
N PRO A 425 12.41 -5.73 -8.80
CA PRO A 425 11.05 -6.27 -8.89
C PRO A 425 10.47 -6.29 -10.31
N GLY A 426 11.20 -5.70 -11.29
CA GLY A 426 10.84 -5.71 -12.69
C GLY A 426 10.27 -4.41 -13.23
N ASP A 427 10.39 -3.33 -12.49
CA ASP A 427 10.04 -1.98 -12.95
C ASP A 427 11.16 -1.40 -13.80
N TYR A 428 10.81 -0.68 -14.90
CA TYR A 428 11.73 -0.06 -15.83
C TYR A 428 11.60 1.47 -15.79
N ALA A 429 12.72 2.15 -15.95
CA ALA A 429 12.77 3.61 -16.04
C ALA A 429 13.83 4.09 -17.05
N MET A 430 13.75 5.37 -17.38
CA MET A 430 14.85 6.15 -17.97
C MET A 430 15.41 7.07 -16.89
N VAL A 431 16.73 7.29 -16.94
CA VAL A 431 17.41 8.27 -16.10
C VAL A 431 17.57 9.56 -16.88
N GLU A 432 16.92 10.62 -16.42
CA GLU A 432 16.94 11.92 -17.06
C GLU A 432 18.31 12.62 -16.85
N SER A 433 18.60 13.65 -17.65
CA SER A 433 19.85 14.41 -17.53
C SER A 433 20.07 15.09 -16.18
N ASP A 434 18.97 15.35 -15.45
CA ASP A 434 19.00 15.92 -14.09
C ASP A 434 19.13 14.84 -12.98
N GLY A 435 19.29 13.56 -13.36
CA GLY A 435 19.39 12.42 -12.45
C GLY A 435 18.03 11.97 -11.87
N SER A 436 16.92 12.58 -12.27
CA SER A 436 15.59 12.06 -11.96
C SER A 436 15.27 10.83 -12.82
N ILE A 437 14.27 10.06 -12.42
CA ILE A 437 13.79 8.92 -13.20
C ILE A 437 12.37 9.16 -13.69
N THR A 438 12.15 8.79 -14.94
CA THR A 438 10.82 8.67 -15.55
C THR A 438 10.42 7.20 -15.55
N LEU A 439 9.36 6.86 -14.78
CA LEU A 439 8.85 5.50 -14.71
C LEU A 439 8.20 5.11 -16.04
N LEU A 440 8.61 3.98 -16.60
CA LEU A 440 8.05 3.43 -17.84
C LEU A 440 6.96 2.38 -17.55
N GLY A 441 7.05 1.69 -16.40
CA GLY A 441 6.14 0.63 -16.00
C GLY A 441 6.82 -0.73 -15.82
N ARG A 442 6.01 -1.80 -15.69
CA ARG A 442 6.52 -3.14 -15.46
C ARG A 442 6.87 -3.86 -16.75
N GLY A 443 8.06 -4.46 -16.78
CA GLY A 443 8.53 -5.24 -17.92
C GLY A 443 7.66 -6.46 -18.28
N SER A 444 6.92 -7.02 -17.29
CA SER A 444 5.97 -8.12 -17.52
C SER A 444 4.75 -7.72 -18.35
N ASN A 445 4.38 -6.44 -18.37
CA ASN A 445 3.25 -5.91 -19.14
C ASN A 445 3.69 -5.33 -20.48
N CYS A 446 4.99 -5.36 -20.76
CA CYS A 446 5.58 -4.77 -21.96
C CYS A 446 5.02 -5.45 -23.23
N ILE A 447 4.49 -4.63 -24.14
CA ILE A 447 3.95 -5.08 -25.44
C ILE A 447 5.10 -5.12 -26.43
N ASN A 448 5.29 -6.28 -27.09
CA ASN A 448 6.30 -6.43 -28.14
C ASN A 448 5.66 -6.26 -29.52
N SER A 449 5.73 -5.06 -30.07
CA SER A 449 5.13 -4.73 -31.37
C SER A 449 6.21 -4.46 -32.40
N ALA A 450 6.30 -5.30 -33.43
CA ALA A 450 7.30 -5.19 -34.51
C ALA A 450 8.77 -5.13 -34.01
N GLY A 451 9.08 -5.82 -32.90
CA GLY A 451 10.40 -5.77 -32.26
C GLY A 451 10.63 -4.63 -31.28
N GLU A 452 9.72 -3.67 -31.22
CA GLU A 452 9.78 -2.56 -30.28
C GLU A 452 9.04 -2.91 -28.97
N LYS A 453 9.61 -2.47 -27.84
CA LYS A 453 9.00 -2.66 -26.52
C LYS A 453 8.21 -1.42 -26.15
N ILE A 454 6.90 -1.60 -25.92
CA ILE A 454 5.96 -0.55 -25.57
C ILE A 454 5.42 -0.82 -24.17
N TYR A 455 5.54 0.15 -23.30
CA TYR A 455 5.02 0.04 -21.93
C TYR A 455 3.59 0.57 -21.88
N PRO A 456 2.62 -0.24 -21.42
CA PRO A 456 1.22 0.16 -21.34
C PRO A 456 1.01 1.49 -20.62
N GLU A 457 1.66 1.67 -19.49
CA GLU A 457 1.50 2.83 -18.62
C GLU A 457 1.88 4.14 -19.32
N GLU A 458 2.90 4.13 -20.18
CA GLU A 458 3.29 5.31 -20.99
C GLU A 458 2.19 5.69 -21.99
N VAL A 459 1.58 4.69 -22.60
CA VAL A 459 0.50 4.91 -23.57
C VAL A 459 -0.78 5.34 -22.88
N GLU A 460 -1.11 4.74 -21.74
CA GLU A 460 -2.26 5.09 -20.90
C GLU A 460 -2.20 6.55 -20.47
N GLU A 461 -1.05 7.00 -19.98
CA GLU A 461 -0.88 8.40 -19.55
C GLU A 461 -1.03 9.38 -20.71
N ALA A 462 -0.47 9.06 -21.87
CA ALA A 462 -0.61 9.92 -23.04
C ALA A 462 -2.08 10.03 -23.54
N ILE A 463 -2.84 8.93 -23.48
CA ILE A 463 -4.27 8.94 -23.82
C ILE A 463 -5.07 9.77 -22.80
N LYS A 464 -4.78 9.65 -21.53
CA LYS A 464 -5.46 10.38 -20.42
C LYS A 464 -5.17 11.88 -20.40
N LEU A 465 -4.21 12.37 -21.17
CA LEU A 465 -4.02 13.81 -21.38
C LEU A 465 -5.20 14.45 -22.15
N ASP A 466 -5.93 13.67 -22.94
CA ASP A 466 -7.15 14.15 -23.60
C ASP A 466 -8.27 14.37 -22.57
N SER A 467 -8.84 15.56 -22.57
CA SER A 467 -9.85 15.99 -21.60
C SER A 467 -11.19 15.24 -21.70
N ASN A 468 -11.38 14.41 -22.71
CA ASN A 468 -12.58 13.60 -22.90
C ASN A 468 -12.43 12.21 -22.29
N ILE A 469 -11.21 11.80 -21.89
CA ILE A 469 -10.92 10.49 -21.33
C ILE A 469 -10.81 10.57 -19.81
N TYR A 470 -11.60 9.76 -19.13
CA TYR A 470 -11.56 9.62 -17.67
C TYR A 470 -10.47 8.64 -17.23
N ASP A 471 -10.46 7.43 -17.82
CA ASP A 471 -9.48 6.38 -17.50
C ASP A 471 -9.17 5.50 -18.70
N CYS A 472 -8.00 4.85 -18.69
CA CYS A 472 -7.53 4.02 -19.78
C CYS A 472 -6.61 2.92 -19.27
N LEU A 473 -6.75 1.70 -19.82
CA LEU A 473 -5.77 0.61 -19.73
C LEU A 473 -5.36 0.18 -21.14
N VAL A 474 -4.08 -0.19 -21.28
CA VAL A 474 -3.50 -0.58 -22.56
C VAL A 474 -2.94 -1.99 -22.49
N VAL A 475 -3.23 -2.82 -23.47
CA VAL A 475 -2.79 -4.21 -23.56
C VAL A 475 -2.28 -4.54 -24.96
N GLY A 476 -1.41 -5.55 -25.02
CA GLY A 476 -0.98 -6.17 -26.27
C GLY A 476 -1.89 -7.36 -26.63
N ILE A 477 -2.44 -7.39 -27.82
CA ILE A 477 -3.10 -8.59 -28.33
C ILE A 477 -2.31 -9.14 -29.53
N ASP A 478 -2.31 -10.46 -29.70
CA ASP A 478 -1.57 -11.10 -30.76
C ASP A 478 -1.99 -10.56 -32.15
N ASP A 479 -1.00 -10.32 -32.99
CA ASP A 479 -1.16 -9.77 -34.34
C ASP A 479 -0.14 -10.43 -35.31
N GLU A 480 -0.63 -10.94 -36.40
CA GLU A 480 0.21 -11.69 -37.39
C GLU A 480 1.34 -10.83 -37.98
N ARG A 481 1.13 -9.53 -38.14
CA ARG A 481 2.10 -8.61 -38.75
C ARG A 481 3.09 -8.03 -37.73
N PHE A 482 2.62 -7.73 -36.52
CA PHE A 482 3.41 -6.99 -35.52
C PHE A 482 3.85 -7.86 -34.33
N GLY A 483 3.48 -9.16 -34.31
CA GLY A 483 3.62 -10.01 -33.14
C GLY A 483 2.56 -9.65 -32.09
N GLN A 484 2.55 -8.42 -31.63
CA GLN A 484 1.48 -7.86 -30.82
C GLN A 484 1.08 -6.47 -31.34
N LYS A 485 -0.21 -6.14 -31.30
CA LYS A 485 -0.72 -4.78 -31.51
C LYS A 485 -1.19 -4.16 -30.22
N VAL A 486 -0.99 -2.86 -30.11
CA VAL A 486 -1.42 -2.05 -28.97
C VAL A 486 -2.91 -1.79 -29.06
N VAL A 487 -3.64 -2.15 -27.99
CA VAL A 487 -5.08 -1.89 -27.87
C VAL A 487 -5.33 -1.16 -26.55
N ALA A 488 -6.09 -0.07 -26.61
CA ALA A 488 -6.54 0.66 -25.44
C ALA A 488 -7.98 0.28 -25.10
N VAL A 489 -8.28 0.21 -23.80
CA VAL A 489 -9.64 0.13 -23.23
C VAL A 489 -9.84 1.39 -22.39
N ALA A 490 -10.76 2.25 -22.79
CA ALA A 490 -10.90 3.58 -22.22
C ALA A 490 -12.35 3.90 -21.84
N SER A 491 -12.53 4.75 -20.83
CA SER A 491 -13.82 5.33 -20.45
C SER A 491 -13.78 6.84 -20.61
N PHE A 492 -14.95 7.41 -20.93
CA PHE A 492 -15.09 8.84 -21.13
C PHE A 492 -15.25 9.60 -19.80
N GLU A 493 -14.86 10.86 -19.80
CA GLU A 493 -15.34 11.84 -18.81
C GLU A 493 -16.86 12.01 -18.93
N LYS A 494 -17.52 12.34 -17.83
CA LYS A 494 -18.97 12.45 -17.77
C LYS A 494 -19.52 13.42 -18.85
N ASN A 495 -20.46 12.93 -19.64
CA ASN A 495 -21.10 13.67 -20.76
C ASN A 495 -20.11 14.10 -21.86
N LYS A 496 -19.02 13.36 -22.04
CA LYS A 496 -18.07 13.60 -23.12
C LYS A 496 -17.90 12.36 -23.98
N GLU A 497 -17.49 12.58 -25.22
CA GLU A 497 -17.15 11.55 -26.20
C GLU A 497 -16.05 12.10 -27.10
N ILE A 498 -15.27 11.22 -27.72
CA ILE A 498 -14.29 11.57 -28.74
C ILE A 498 -14.19 10.41 -29.74
N LEU A 499 -14.01 10.74 -31.01
CA LEU A 499 -13.80 9.74 -32.05
C LEU A 499 -12.37 9.18 -32.00
N PHE A 500 -12.22 7.91 -32.40
CA PHE A 500 -10.92 7.21 -32.42
C PHE A 500 -9.82 8.02 -33.11
N ASP A 501 -10.09 8.51 -34.35
CA ASP A 501 -9.08 9.22 -35.15
C ASP A 501 -8.65 10.53 -34.50
N GLU A 502 -9.57 11.23 -33.86
CA GLU A 502 -9.29 12.46 -33.14
C GLU A 502 -8.45 12.20 -31.89
N LEU A 503 -8.81 11.20 -31.08
CA LEU A 503 -8.04 10.80 -29.91
C LEU A 503 -6.63 10.34 -30.29
N ILE A 504 -6.48 9.56 -31.35
CA ILE A 504 -5.16 9.15 -31.85
C ILE A 504 -4.36 10.36 -32.35
N LYS A 505 -4.99 11.31 -33.02
CA LYS A 505 -4.33 12.56 -33.46
C LYS A 505 -3.82 13.36 -32.26
N ASN A 506 -4.62 13.49 -31.21
CA ASN A 506 -4.23 14.20 -29.99
C ASN A 506 -3.09 13.45 -29.26
N THR A 507 -3.21 12.14 -29.11
CA THR A 507 -2.20 11.29 -28.46
C THR A 507 -0.86 11.28 -29.21
N ARG A 508 -0.87 11.46 -30.55
CA ARG A 508 0.34 11.52 -31.38
C ARG A 508 1.28 12.68 -31.02
N ASN A 509 0.76 13.73 -30.40
CA ASN A 509 1.58 14.85 -29.92
C ASN A 509 2.48 14.47 -28.75
N HIS A 510 2.20 13.34 -28.10
CA HIS A 510 2.84 12.89 -26.86
C HIS A 510 3.57 11.56 -27.01
N LEU A 511 3.33 10.80 -28.10
CA LEU A 511 3.89 9.47 -28.33
C LEU A 511 4.45 9.30 -29.73
N SER A 512 5.52 8.51 -29.83
CA SER A 512 6.01 8.03 -31.12
C SER A 512 4.96 7.15 -31.83
N GLY A 513 4.88 7.25 -33.15
CA GLY A 513 3.82 6.63 -33.94
C GLY A 513 3.66 5.11 -33.77
N TYR A 514 4.75 4.38 -33.46
CA TYR A 514 4.71 2.93 -33.25
C TYR A 514 4.05 2.54 -31.90
N LYS A 515 4.01 3.46 -30.93
CA LYS A 515 3.37 3.26 -29.61
C LYS A 515 1.87 3.51 -29.62
N LEU A 516 1.34 4.16 -30.67
CA LEU A 516 -0.07 4.52 -30.75
C LEU A 516 -0.96 3.28 -30.83
N PRO A 517 -2.06 3.25 -30.09
CA PRO A 517 -3.03 2.16 -30.18
C PRO A 517 -3.56 1.98 -31.61
N LYS A 518 -3.66 0.73 -32.03
CA LYS A 518 -4.27 0.34 -33.32
C LYS A 518 -5.79 0.19 -33.20
N MET A 519 -6.29 0.09 -31.96
CA MET A 519 -7.69 -0.03 -31.63
C MET A 519 -7.95 0.58 -30.26
N ILE A 520 -9.12 1.19 -30.07
CA ILE A 520 -9.61 1.60 -28.75
C ILE A 520 -11.01 1.00 -28.56
N LYS A 521 -11.20 0.33 -27.43
CA LYS A 521 -12.52 -0.14 -26.96
C LYS A 521 -13.01 0.81 -25.90
N PHE A 522 -14.14 1.44 -26.14
CA PHE A 522 -14.78 2.30 -25.15
C PHE A 522 -15.72 1.48 -24.27
N VAL A 523 -15.66 1.75 -22.97
CA VAL A 523 -16.45 1.09 -21.92
C VAL A 523 -17.04 2.17 -21.01
N ASP A 524 -18.10 1.81 -20.28
CA ASP A 524 -18.72 2.75 -19.31
C ASP A 524 -17.74 3.05 -18.16
N GLU A 525 -17.01 2.02 -17.69
CA GLU A 525 -16.04 2.14 -16.61
C GLU A 525 -14.85 1.19 -16.83
N VAL A 526 -13.63 1.71 -16.64
CA VAL A 526 -12.41 0.90 -16.63
C VAL A 526 -12.26 0.22 -15.27
N LYS A 527 -12.19 -1.12 -15.27
CA LYS A 527 -12.06 -1.90 -14.02
C LYS A 527 -10.65 -1.80 -13.44
N ARG A 528 -10.62 -1.56 -12.14
CA ARG A 528 -9.40 -1.55 -11.33
C ARG A 528 -9.57 -2.42 -10.09
N ALA A 529 -8.46 -2.93 -9.58
CA ALA A 529 -8.42 -3.61 -8.29
C ALA A 529 -8.75 -2.62 -7.13
N PRO A 530 -9.10 -3.11 -5.91
CA PRO A 530 -9.44 -2.25 -4.76
C PRO A 530 -8.38 -1.23 -4.38
N ASN A 531 -7.12 -1.58 -4.65
CA ASN A 531 -5.96 -0.72 -4.44
C ASN A 531 -5.70 0.22 -5.64
N GLY A 532 -6.68 0.40 -6.53
CA GLY A 532 -6.57 1.24 -7.72
C GLY A 532 -5.68 0.69 -8.85
N LYS A 533 -5.01 -0.46 -8.64
CA LYS A 533 -4.15 -1.05 -9.67
C LYS A 533 -4.95 -1.50 -10.88
N ALA A 534 -4.32 -1.40 -12.05
CA ALA A 534 -4.87 -1.83 -13.33
C ALA A 534 -5.24 -3.32 -13.33
N ASP A 535 -6.44 -3.64 -13.80
CA ASP A 535 -6.85 -5.01 -14.10
C ASP A 535 -6.56 -5.33 -15.58
N TYR A 536 -5.31 -5.58 -15.88
CA TYR A 536 -4.88 -5.91 -17.25
C TYR A 536 -5.47 -7.21 -17.77
N LYS A 537 -5.88 -8.13 -16.89
CA LYS A 537 -6.56 -9.37 -17.30
C LYS A 537 -7.95 -9.05 -17.86
N TRP A 538 -8.72 -8.26 -17.13
CA TRP A 538 -10.00 -7.77 -17.61
C TRP A 538 -9.85 -6.94 -18.90
N ALA A 539 -8.88 -6.01 -18.95
CA ALA A 539 -8.64 -5.20 -20.13
C ALA A 539 -8.29 -6.05 -21.37
N LEU A 540 -7.54 -7.15 -21.18
CA LEU A 540 -7.22 -8.09 -22.26
C LEU A 540 -8.45 -8.85 -22.76
N GLU A 541 -9.38 -9.23 -21.86
CA GLU A 541 -10.64 -9.86 -22.24
C GLU A 541 -11.51 -8.91 -23.07
N ILE A 542 -11.63 -7.65 -22.65
CA ILE A 542 -12.36 -6.61 -23.42
C ILE A 542 -11.67 -6.31 -24.75
N ALA A 543 -10.35 -6.25 -24.79
CA ALA A 543 -9.61 -5.99 -26.03
C ALA A 543 -9.77 -7.09 -27.08
N LYS A 544 -10.01 -8.34 -26.64
CA LYS A 544 -10.23 -9.50 -27.51
C LYS A 544 -11.68 -9.67 -27.96
N SER A 545 -12.65 -9.11 -27.24
CA SER A 545 -14.07 -9.11 -27.60
C SER A 545 -14.35 -8.16 -28.78
#